data_2cccbac0fa6b412311c9db33f9937e10
#
_entry.id   2cccbac0fa6b412311c9db33f9937e10
#
_cell.length_a   1.000
_cell.length_b   1.000
_cell.length_c   1.000
_cell.angle_alpha   90.00
_cell.angle_beta   90.00
_cell.angle_gamma   90.00
#
_symmetry.space_group_name_H-M   'P 1'
#
loop_
_entity.id
_entity.type
_entity.pdbx_description
1 polymer ?
#
loop_
_entity_poly.entity_id
_entity_poly.type
_entity_poly.pdbx_seq_one_letter_code
_entity_poly.pdbx_strand_id
1 'polypeptide(L)'
;RDSRMVDFGMRKFEVEGTQFVINGYKTFLRGKHDACVFPLTGYGPMDVASWQRVFRVAKQYGINHYRCHSFTPPRAALEAADIEGIYYQIELPLWGYIKRENTVLNDFLKREGDMLLEHFGNHPSFMMLGLGNELDAEIDVVREWLDDFRNQDNRHLYCFGSNNNLGWKGPQDGEDFFVTCRVGGGDGYTTHVRTSFAYVDAEKGGILNNTRPATDKDYSGAIAHCPRPVVGHENCQFQIYPDYSQIEKYTGVLHPYN
;
A
#
# COMPACT_ATOMS: atom_id res chain seq x y z
N ARG A 1 11.60 -8.19 40.44
CA ARG A 1 10.94 -7.15 39.64
C ARG A 1 11.24 -7.47 38.17
N ASP A 2 10.22 -7.55 37.36
CA ASP A 2 10.35 -7.70 35.94
C ASP A 2 10.36 -6.32 35.27
N SER A 3 11.10 -6.14 34.18
CA SER A 3 11.14 -4.89 33.42
C SER A 3 11.13 -5.19 31.92
N ARG A 4 10.37 -4.41 31.17
CA ARG A 4 10.31 -4.48 29.71
C ARG A 4 10.67 -3.10 29.14
N MET A 5 11.54 -3.09 28.14
CA MET A 5 11.79 -1.92 27.33
C MET A 5 10.88 -1.92 26.13
N VAL A 6 10.25 -0.80 25.83
CA VAL A 6 9.36 -0.62 24.69
C VAL A 6 9.78 0.63 23.93
N ASP A 7 10.15 0.48 22.67
CA ASP A 7 10.39 1.57 21.77
C ASP A 7 9.07 2.08 21.18
N PHE A 8 8.95 3.38 21.02
CA PHE A 8 7.80 4.01 20.36
C PHE A 8 8.23 5.32 19.69
N GLY A 9 7.47 5.73 18.69
CA GLY A 9 7.66 7.03 18.04
C GLY A 9 6.47 7.95 18.24
N MET A 10 6.72 9.25 18.24
CA MET A 10 5.69 10.27 18.35
C MET A 10 5.43 10.88 16.98
N ARG A 11 4.25 10.65 16.45
CA ARG A 11 3.78 11.30 15.22
C ARG A 11 2.28 11.54 15.31
N LYS A 12 1.82 12.52 14.59
CA LYS A 12 0.40 12.75 14.31
C LYS A 12 0.21 12.62 12.80
N PHE A 13 -0.62 11.67 12.37
CA PHE A 13 -0.94 11.45 10.99
C PHE A 13 -2.44 11.58 10.77
N GLU A 14 -2.84 12.49 9.93
CA GLU A 14 -4.22 12.92 9.79
C GLU A 14 -4.58 13.15 8.32
N VAL A 15 -5.88 13.26 8.10
CA VAL A 15 -6.47 13.72 6.83
C VAL A 15 -7.09 15.10 7.08
N GLU A 16 -6.70 16.07 6.26
CA GLU A 16 -7.34 17.38 6.18
C GLU A 16 -7.90 17.58 4.77
N GLY A 17 -9.22 17.40 4.63
CA GLY A 17 -9.87 17.41 3.33
C GLY A 17 -9.34 16.29 2.44
N THR A 18 -8.68 16.63 1.34
CA THR A 18 -8.11 15.66 0.39
C THR A 18 -6.59 15.48 0.55
N GLN A 19 -6.01 15.90 1.67
CA GLN A 19 -4.57 15.89 1.89
C GLN A 19 -4.19 15.09 3.12
N PHE A 20 -3.05 14.40 3.05
CA PHE A 20 -2.40 13.84 4.22
C PHE A 20 -1.60 14.92 4.95
N VAL A 21 -1.64 14.87 6.27
CA VAL A 21 -0.91 15.79 7.15
C VAL A 21 -0.11 14.98 8.18
N ILE A 22 1.18 15.22 8.25
CA ILE A 22 2.07 14.64 9.24
C ILE A 22 2.62 15.75 10.13
N ASN A 23 2.35 15.67 11.44
CA ASN A 23 2.80 16.67 12.41
C ASN A 23 2.45 18.12 12.02
N GLY A 24 1.26 18.33 11.43
CA GLY A 24 0.79 19.63 10.99
C GLY A 24 1.30 20.08 9.60
N TYR A 25 2.08 19.24 8.91
CA TYR A 25 2.59 19.55 7.58
C TYR A 25 1.91 18.70 6.51
N LYS A 26 1.40 19.36 5.45
CA LYS A 26 0.90 18.65 4.27
C LYS A 26 2.00 17.78 3.67
N THR A 27 1.69 16.53 3.46
CA THR A 27 2.68 15.54 3.04
C THR A 27 2.18 14.79 1.82
N PHE A 28 3.05 14.70 0.80
CA PHE A 28 2.80 13.88 -0.38
C PHE A 28 3.54 12.55 -0.25
N LEU A 29 2.78 11.47 -0.36
CA LEU A 29 3.33 10.11 -0.36
C LEU A 29 3.84 9.77 -1.77
N ARG A 30 5.14 9.59 -1.89
CA ARG A 30 5.79 9.10 -3.11
C ARG A 30 6.12 7.64 -2.88
N GLY A 31 5.20 6.78 -3.34
CA GLY A 31 5.17 5.40 -2.96
C GLY A 31 5.97 4.47 -3.87
N LYS A 32 6.43 3.36 -3.28
CA LYS A 32 6.88 2.15 -3.94
C LYS A 32 5.87 1.04 -3.68
N HIS A 33 5.43 0.37 -4.74
CA HIS A 33 4.78 -0.92 -4.65
C HIS A 33 5.81 -1.97 -4.20
N ASP A 34 5.57 -2.64 -3.10
CA ASP A 34 6.47 -3.64 -2.56
C ASP A 34 5.76 -4.99 -2.38
N ALA A 35 6.25 -6.00 -3.08
CA ALA A 35 5.81 -7.38 -2.98
C ALA A 35 6.84 -8.26 -2.26
N CYS A 36 7.77 -7.65 -1.53
CA CYS A 36 8.84 -8.34 -0.78
C CYS A 36 9.68 -9.29 -1.66
N VAL A 37 9.99 -8.86 -2.88
CA VAL A 37 10.72 -9.70 -3.84
C VAL A 37 12.22 -9.55 -3.63
N PHE A 38 12.83 -10.61 -3.12
CA PHE A 38 14.27 -10.74 -2.89
C PHE A 38 14.77 -12.00 -3.60
N PRO A 39 15.04 -11.93 -4.91
CA PRO A 39 15.24 -13.13 -5.73
C PRO A 39 16.50 -13.93 -5.40
N LEU A 40 17.53 -13.29 -4.83
CA LEU A 40 18.76 -13.99 -4.44
C LEU A 40 18.65 -14.79 -3.14
N THR A 41 17.66 -14.48 -2.31
CA THR A 41 17.46 -15.17 -1.02
C THR A 41 16.14 -15.94 -0.96
N GLY A 42 15.17 -15.53 -1.79
CA GLY A 42 13.81 -16.08 -1.78
C GLY A 42 12.93 -15.55 -0.64
N TYR A 43 13.45 -14.67 0.22
CA TYR A 43 12.72 -14.03 1.33
C TYR A 43 13.32 -12.66 1.66
N GLY A 44 12.52 -11.81 2.31
CA GLY A 44 12.97 -10.51 2.77
C GLY A 44 14.03 -10.60 3.88
N PRO A 45 14.97 -9.65 3.96
CA PRO A 45 15.96 -9.62 5.02
C PRO A 45 15.31 -9.58 6.41
N MET A 46 15.94 -10.25 7.38
CA MET A 46 15.49 -10.27 8.77
C MET A 46 16.37 -9.40 9.68
N ASP A 47 17.20 -8.55 9.11
CA ASP A 47 18.06 -7.62 9.82
C ASP A 47 17.84 -6.17 9.40
N VAL A 48 18.02 -5.25 10.34
CA VAL A 48 17.78 -3.81 10.15
C VAL A 48 18.71 -3.19 9.11
N ALA A 49 19.98 -3.58 9.10
CA ALA A 49 20.99 -2.96 8.23
C ALA A 49 20.69 -3.20 6.74
N SER A 50 20.23 -4.40 6.38
CA SER A 50 19.81 -4.73 5.03
C SER A 50 18.62 -3.89 4.58
N TRP A 51 17.62 -3.70 5.45
CA TRP A 51 16.46 -2.84 5.14
C TRP A 51 16.83 -1.36 5.08
N GLN A 52 17.73 -0.88 5.95
CA GLN A 52 18.25 0.50 5.84
C GLN A 52 18.91 0.73 4.48
N ARG A 53 19.68 -0.23 3.97
CA ARG A 53 20.26 -0.13 2.63
C ARG A 53 19.18 -0.02 1.56
N VAL A 54 18.12 -0.83 1.62
CA VAL A 54 16.99 -0.78 0.69
C VAL A 54 16.33 0.61 0.72
N PHE A 55 16.04 1.13 1.90
CA PHE A 55 15.38 2.42 2.05
C PHE A 55 16.25 3.60 1.63
N ARG A 56 17.55 3.56 1.93
CA ARG A 56 18.49 4.61 1.48
C ARG A 56 18.55 4.70 -0.05
N VAL A 57 18.55 3.56 -0.73
CA VAL A 57 18.46 3.54 -2.20
C VAL A 57 17.12 4.13 -2.66
N ALA A 58 16.01 3.72 -2.09
CA ALA A 58 14.70 4.26 -2.44
C ALA A 58 14.61 5.78 -2.23
N LYS A 59 15.16 6.28 -1.14
CA LYS A 59 15.20 7.73 -0.83
C LYS A 59 16.01 8.54 -1.85
N GLN A 60 17.03 7.98 -2.49
CA GLN A 60 17.75 8.63 -3.58
C GLN A 60 16.84 8.91 -4.79
N TYR A 61 15.77 8.12 -4.96
CA TYR A 61 14.72 8.34 -5.95
C TYR A 61 13.53 9.14 -5.42
N GLY A 62 13.65 9.73 -4.23
CA GLY A 62 12.61 10.55 -3.62
C GLY A 62 11.44 9.76 -3.01
N ILE A 63 11.56 8.44 -2.88
CA ILE A 63 10.52 7.59 -2.28
C ILE A 63 10.52 7.79 -0.76
N ASN A 64 9.34 7.97 -0.19
CA ASN A 64 9.11 8.09 1.24
C ASN A 64 8.03 7.15 1.77
N HIS A 65 7.41 6.35 0.91
CA HIS A 65 6.28 5.50 1.24
C HIS A 65 6.41 4.13 0.59
N TYR A 66 6.05 3.09 1.32
CA TYR A 66 6.00 1.71 0.84
C TYR A 66 4.60 1.14 1.05
N ARG A 67 3.98 0.68 -0.01
CA ARG A 67 2.78 -0.14 0.06
C ARG A 67 3.17 -1.61 0.02
N CYS A 68 2.84 -2.34 1.09
CA CYS A 68 3.02 -3.80 1.15
C CYS A 68 1.86 -4.49 0.42
N HIS A 69 2.15 -5.08 -0.74
CA HIS A 69 1.14 -5.80 -1.52
C HIS A 69 0.75 -7.11 -0.84
N SER A 70 -0.31 -7.02 -0.02
CA SER A 70 -0.94 -8.14 0.71
C SER A 70 0.02 -8.90 1.63
N PHE A 71 0.93 -8.20 2.31
CA PHE A 71 1.80 -8.83 3.30
C PHE A 71 2.18 -7.87 4.45
N THR A 72 2.63 -8.46 5.54
CA THR A 72 3.22 -7.74 6.66
C THR A 72 4.74 -7.79 6.56
N PRO A 73 5.45 -6.64 6.57
CA PRO A 73 6.90 -6.64 6.56
C PRO A 73 7.46 -7.21 7.89
N PRO A 74 8.68 -7.78 7.88
CA PRO A 74 9.30 -8.21 9.12
C PRO A 74 9.59 -7.02 10.04
N ARG A 75 9.65 -7.26 11.36
CA ARG A 75 9.96 -6.23 12.36
C ARG A 75 11.22 -5.41 11.99
N ALA A 76 12.26 -6.06 11.49
CA ALA A 76 13.48 -5.39 11.05
C ALA A 76 13.25 -4.33 9.96
N ALA A 77 12.25 -4.53 9.10
CA ALA A 77 11.86 -3.54 8.09
C ALA A 77 11.21 -2.31 8.74
N LEU A 78 10.33 -2.52 9.72
CA LEU A 78 9.67 -1.42 10.44
C LEU A 78 10.68 -0.62 11.27
N GLU A 79 11.59 -1.30 11.99
CA GLU A 79 12.69 -0.65 12.73
C GLU A 79 13.59 0.18 11.80
N ALA A 80 13.95 -0.38 10.65
CA ALA A 80 14.73 0.35 9.64
C ALA A 80 13.95 1.54 9.06
N ALA A 81 12.64 1.38 8.82
CA ALA A 81 11.78 2.44 8.32
C ALA A 81 11.63 3.59 9.33
N ASP A 82 11.51 3.28 10.62
CA ASP A 82 11.51 4.27 11.70
C ASP A 82 12.78 5.12 11.68
N ILE A 83 13.94 4.47 11.50
CA ILE A 83 15.24 5.14 11.46
C ILE A 83 15.40 5.99 10.19
N GLU A 84 15.01 5.45 9.04
CA GLU A 84 15.23 6.09 7.74
C GLU A 84 14.11 7.07 7.35
N GLY A 85 12.98 7.09 8.07
CA GLY A 85 11.84 7.95 7.76
C GLY A 85 11.07 7.50 6.51
N ILE A 86 10.83 6.21 6.39
CA ILE A 86 9.93 5.62 5.39
C ILE A 86 8.58 5.35 6.05
N TYR A 87 7.50 5.61 5.34
CA TYR A 87 6.14 5.37 5.80
C TYR A 87 5.56 4.12 5.16
N TYR A 88 4.92 3.28 5.97
CA TYR A 88 4.32 2.04 5.52
C TYR A 88 2.80 2.10 5.44
N GLN A 89 2.28 1.61 4.32
CA GLN A 89 0.93 1.08 4.18
C GLN A 89 1.03 -0.44 4.18
N ILE A 90 0.57 -1.07 5.26
CA ILE A 90 0.54 -2.52 5.39
C ILE A 90 -0.84 -3.02 4.94
N GLU A 91 -0.91 -4.18 4.31
CA GLU A 91 -2.15 -4.82 3.90
C GLU A 91 -2.27 -6.19 4.53
N LEU A 92 -3.50 -6.56 4.89
CA LEU A 92 -3.79 -7.94 5.29
C LEU A 92 -3.49 -8.91 4.14
N PRO A 93 -3.14 -10.17 4.43
CA PRO A 93 -2.71 -11.14 3.43
C PRO A 93 -3.91 -11.68 2.62
N LEU A 94 -4.57 -10.79 1.91
CA LEU A 94 -5.75 -11.14 1.12
C LEU A 94 -5.72 -10.50 -0.28
N TRP A 95 -6.03 -11.33 -1.25
CA TRP A 95 -6.43 -10.94 -2.61
C TRP A 95 -7.64 -11.79 -2.98
N GLY A 96 -8.84 -11.23 -2.89
CA GLY A 96 -10.05 -12.01 -3.10
C GLY A 96 -11.32 -11.36 -2.56
N TYR A 97 -12.14 -12.15 -1.86
CA TYR A 97 -13.49 -11.78 -1.47
C TYR A 97 -13.65 -11.73 0.05
N ILE A 98 -14.27 -10.67 0.56
CA ILE A 98 -14.74 -10.59 1.93
C ILE A 98 -16.27 -10.66 1.91
N LYS A 99 -16.82 -11.75 2.42
CA LYS A 99 -18.25 -11.97 2.55
C LYS A 99 -18.60 -12.36 3.97
N ARG A 100 -19.73 -11.89 4.47
CA ARG A 100 -20.19 -12.14 5.86
C ARG A 100 -20.25 -13.62 6.20
N GLU A 101 -20.67 -14.44 5.26
CA GLU A 101 -20.78 -15.90 5.44
C GLU A 101 -19.44 -16.63 5.58
N ASN A 102 -18.34 -16.04 5.14
CA ASN A 102 -17.01 -16.67 5.20
C ASN A 102 -16.32 -16.46 6.55
N THR A 103 -16.96 -16.93 7.60
CA THR A 103 -16.55 -16.66 8.98
C THR A 103 -15.13 -17.12 9.30
N VAL A 104 -14.70 -18.27 8.80
CA VAL A 104 -13.35 -18.80 9.06
C VAL A 104 -12.26 -17.89 8.53
N LEU A 105 -12.39 -17.43 7.29
CA LEU A 105 -11.44 -16.49 6.70
C LEU A 105 -11.53 -15.12 7.40
N ASN A 106 -12.73 -14.65 7.67
CA ASN A 106 -12.95 -13.38 8.32
C ASN A 106 -12.32 -13.33 9.72
N ASP A 107 -12.53 -14.37 10.53
CA ASP A 107 -11.94 -14.49 11.87
C ASP A 107 -10.41 -14.53 11.82
N PHE A 108 -9.86 -15.23 10.83
CA PHE A 108 -8.41 -15.26 10.60
C PHE A 108 -7.88 -13.86 10.26
N LEU A 109 -8.46 -13.18 9.28
CA LEU A 109 -7.99 -11.86 8.82
C LEU A 109 -8.17 -10.77 9.87
N LYS A 110 -9.27 -10.78 10.62
CA LYS A 110 -9.46 -9.86 11.75
C LYS A 110 -8.39 -10.05 12.81
N ARG A 111 -8.12 -11.31 13.18
CA ARG A 111 -7.05 -11.61 14.14
C ARG A 111 -5.66 -11.19 13.63
N GLU A 112 -5.37 -11.35 12.33
CA GLU A 112 -4.12 -10.84 11.74
C GLU A 112 -4.03 -9.33 11.87
N GLY A 113 -5.12 -8.60 11.61
CA GLY A 113 -5.18 -7.15 11.81
C GLY A 113 -4.98 -6.72 13.26
N ASP A 114 -5.65 -7.39 14.20
CA ASP A 114 -5.50 -7.15 15.64
C ASP A 114 -4.05 -7.35 16.09
N MET A 115 -3.42 -8.45 15.64
CA MET A 115 -2.01 -8.74 15.94
C MET A 115 -1.06 -7.71 15.33
N LEU A 116 -1.34 -7.23 14.12
CA LEU A 116 -0.57 -6.15 13.50
C LEU A 116 -0.57 -4.88 14.36
N LEU A 117 -1.74 -4.45 14.80
CA LEU A 117 -1.88 -3.27 15.65
C LEU A 117 -1.24 -3.47 17.02
N GLU A 118 -1.39 -4.65 17.63
CA GLU A 118 -0.80 -4.97 18.92
C GLU A 118 0.73 -5.00 18.87
N HIS A 119 1.30 -5.64 17.85
CA HIS A 119 2.75 -5.87 17.80
C HIS A 119 3.54 -4.76 17.12
N PHE A 120 2.93 -4.04 16.18
CA PHE A 120 3.60 -3.05 15.35
C PHE A 120 3.01 -1.64 15.44
N GLY A 121 1.88 -1.45 16.12
CA GLY A 121 1.23 -0.15 16.24
C GLY A 121 2.08 0.96 16.87
N ASN A 122 3.15 0.63 17.59
CA ASN A 122 4.09 1.60 18.16
C ASN A 122 5.16 2.10 17.17
N HIS A 123 5.31 1.45 16.01
CA HIS A 123 6.25 1.92 14.99
C HIS A 123 5.70 3.20 14.32
N PRO A 124 6.41 4.33 14.39
CA PRO A 124 5.95 5.58 13.75
C PRO A 124 5.91 5.47 12.22
N SER A 125 6.65 4.55 11.64
CA SER A 125 6.61 4.23 10.22
C SER A 125 5.34 3.52 9.78
N PHE A 126 4.69 2.74 10.65
CA PHE A 126 3.41 2.10 10.35
C PHE A 126 2.29 3.15 10.42
N MET A 127 1.83 3.64 9.29
CA MET A 127 0.89 4.75 9.22
C MET A 127 -0.49 4.36 8.69
N MET A 128 -0.56 3.35 7.83
CA MET A 128 -1.75 3.02 7.07
C MET A 128 -1.97 1.50 7.06
N LEU A 129 -3.23 1.09 7.27
CA LEU A 129 -3.66 -0.31 7.17
C LEU A 129 -4.75 -0.45 6.11
N GLY A 130 -4.53 -1.34 5.14
CA GLY A 130 -5.50 -1.76 4.15
C GLY A 130 -5.94 -3.21 4.36
N LEU A 131 -7.16 -3.54 3.96
CA LEU A 131 -7.69 -4.89 4.13
C LEU A 131 -7.18 -5.91 3.10
N GLY A 132 -6.43 -5.46 2.10
CA GLY A 132 -5.81 -6.33 1.11
C GLY A 132 -5.78 -5.74 -0.29
N ASN A 133 -5.50 -6.58 -1.30
CA ASN A 133 -5.35 -6.18 -2.69
C ASN A 133 -6.51 -6.63 -3.55
N GLU A 134 -6.96 -5.75 -4.45
CA GLU A 134 -7.98 -6.01 -5.48
C GLU A 134 -9.21 -6.77 -4.94
N LEU A 135 -9.69 -6.32 -3.78
CA LEU A 135 -10.78 -6.97 -3.09
C LEU A 135 -12.12 -6.73 -3.78
N ASP A 136 -12.96 -7.74 -3.75
CA ASP A 136 -14.40 -7.61 -3.81
C ASP A 136 -14.97 -7.92 -2.43
N ALA A 137 -15.83 -7.03 -1.91
CA ALA A 137 -16.30 -7.15 -0.54
C ALA A 137 -17.71 -6.61 -0.34
N GLU A 138 -18.38 -7.14 0.67
CA GLU A 138 -19.58 -6.52 1.23
C GLU A 138 -19.16 -5.29 2.03
N ILE A 139 -19.61 -4.11 1.58
CA ILE A 139 -19.15 -2.81 2.10
C ILE A 139 -19.44 -2.65 3.59
N ASP A 140 -20.58 -3.14 4.06
CA ASP A 140 -20.93 -3.11 5.48
C ASP A 140 -20.00 -3.94 6.35
N VAL A 141 -19.56 -5.11 5.85
CA VAL A 141 -18.60 -5.99 6.54
C VAL A 141 -17.24 -5.32 6.67
N VAL A 142 -16.70 -4.79 5.58
CA VAL A 142 -15.39 -4.14 5.63
C VAL A 142 -15.42 -2.84 6.43
N ARG A 143 -16.55 -2.14 6.45
CA ARG A 143 -16.74 -0.96 7.30
C ARG A 143 -16.71 -1.34 8.77
N GLU A 144 -17.42 -2.39 9.18
CA GLU A 144 -17.37 -2.92 10.55
C GLU A 144 -15.93 -3.24 10.97
N TRP A 145 -15.13 -3.83 10.09
CA TRP A 145 -13.73 -4.15 10.38
C TRP A 145 -12.87 -2.91 10.57
N LEU A 146 -13.02 -1.90 9.70
CA LEU A 146 -12.26 -0.65 9.88
C LEU A 146 -12.65 0.06 11.17
N ASP A 147 -13.92 0.03 11.55
CA ASP A 147 -14.39 0.61 12.81
C ASP A 147 -13.81 -0.14 14.01
N ASP A 148 -13.76 -1.46 13.97
CA ASP A 148 -13.13 -2.30 15.00
C ASP A 148 -11.63 -1.96 15.14
N PHE A 149 -10.88 -1.95 14.05
CA PHE A 149 -9.46 -1.61 14.06
C PHE A 149 -9.20 -0.18 14.53
N ARG A 150 -10.02 0.77 14.11
CA ARG A 150 -9.91 2.17 14.53
C ARG A 150 -10.23 2.34 16.02
N ASN A 151 -11.15 1.57 16.56
CA ASN A 151 -11.46 1.56 17.99
C ASN A 151 -10.31 0.95 18.81
N GLN A 152 -9.59 -0.01 18.26
CA GLN A 152 -8.41 -0.60 18.88
C GLN A 152 -7.19 0.33 18.84
N ASP A 153 -6.92 0.95 17.68
CA ASP A 153 -5.82 1.90 17.51
C ASP A 153 -6.18 3.00 16.52
N ASN A 154 -6.43 4.19 17.00
CA ASN A 154 -6.78 5.36 16.19
C ASN A 154 -5.58 6.18 15.71
N ARG A 155 -4.36 5.69 15.89
CA ARG A 155 -3.14 6.36 15.46
C ARG A 155 -2.80 6.13 13.99
N HIS A 156 -3.49 5.22 13.33
CA HIS A 156 -3.33 4.85 11.93
C HIS A 156 -4.49 5.34 11.07
N LEU A 157 -4.30 5.41 9.77
CA LEU A 157 -5.38 5.59 8.81
C LEU A 157 -5.73 4.25 8.15
N TYR A 158 -6.99 4.08 7.81
CA TYR A 158 -7.57 2.82 7.37
C TYR A 158 -8.27 2.95 6.02
N CYS A 159 -8.10 1.95 5.14
CA CYS A 159 -8.84 1.86 3.88
C CYS A 159 -9.34 0.44 3.62
N PHE A 160 -10.36 0.32 2.76
CA PHE A 160 -10.94 -0.98 2.41
C PHE A 160 -9.99 -1.89 1.63
N GLY A 161 -8.97 -1.33 1.03
CA GLY A 161 -7.97 -2.08 0.28
C GLY A 161 -7.53 -1.34 -0.97
N SER A 162 -6.45 -1.83 -1.55
CA SER A 162 -5.88 -1.29 -2.77
C SER A 162 -6.44 -2.07 -3.94
N ASN A 163 -7.51 -1.60 -4.61
CA ASN A 163 -8.16 -2.51 -5.49
C ASN A 163 -8.86 -1.94 -6.72
N ASN A 164 -9.16 -2.86 -7.63
CA ASN A 164 -9.97 -2.64 -8.81
C ASN A 164 -11.47 -2.78 -8.52
N ASN A 165 -11.88 -3.78 -7.76
CA ASN A 165 -13.29 -4.14 -7.62
C ASN A 165 -14.05 -3.20 -6.68
N LEU A 166 -13.53 -2.95 -5.50
CA LEU A 166 -14.06 -1.90 -4.62
C LEU A 166 -13.81 -0.52 -5.21
N GLY A 167 -12.67 -0.31 -5.86
CA GLY A 167 -12.34 0.93 -6.56
C GLY A 167 -13.34 1.32 -7.64
N TRP A 168 -14.01 0.36 -8.28
CA TRP A 168 -15.11 0.64 -9.22
C TRP A 168 -16.33 1.28 -8.56
N LYS A 169 -16.52 1.03 -7.27
CA LYS A 169 -17.60 1.64 -6.49
C LYS A 169 -17.23 3.05 -6.01
N GLY A 170 -15.98 3.45 -6.20
CA GLY A 170 -15.44 4.72 -5.73
C GLY A 170 -15.21 4.77 -4.23
N PRO A 171 -14.81 5.95 -3.70
CA PRO A 171 -14.60 6.14 -2.28
C PRO A 171 -15.90 5.90 -1.52
N GLN A 172 -15.83 5.08 -0.48
CA GLN A 172 -16.97 4.70 0.35
C GLN A 172 -16.82 5.30 1.75
N ASP A 173 -17.95 5.50 2.44
CA ASP A 173 -17.92 5.93 3.83
C ASP A 173 -17.31 4.86 4.72
N GLY A 174 -16.49 5.28 5.68
CA GLY A 174 -15.78 4.43 6.62
C GLY A 174 -14.28 4.32 6.38
N GLU A 175 -13.78 4.65 5.17
CA GLU A 175 -12.35 4.72 4.91
C GLU A 175 -11.81 6.15 5.04
N ASP A 176 -10.56 6.27 5.49
CA ASP A 176 -9.89 7.57 5.68
C ASP A 176 -9.25 8.08 4.39
N PHE A 177 -8.87 7.20 3.50
CA PHE A 177 -8.27 7.49 2.19
C PHE A 177 -8.70 6.43 1.17
N PHE A 178 -8.64 6.78 -0.10
CA PHE A 178 -9.06 5.91 -1.19
C PHE A 178 -7.87 5.45 -2.01
N VAL A 179 -7.70 4.14 -2.15
CA VAL A 179 -6.61 3.55 -2.94
C VAL A 179 -7.16 2.92 -4.20
N THR A 180 -6.67 3.34 -5.36
CA THR A 180 -7.18 2.83 -6.63
C THR A 180 -6.12 2.86 -7.74
N CYS A 181 -6.22 1.92 -8.66
CA CYS A 181 -5.51 1.99 -9.93
C CYS A 181 -6.32 2.72 -11.02
N ARG A 182 -7.52 3.18 -10.69
CA ARG A 182 -8.42 3.90 -11.58
C ARG A 182 -8.84 5.20 -10.94
N VAL A 183 -8.53 6.30 -11.57
CA VAL A 183 -8.99 7.62 -11.19
C VAL A 183 -9.86 8.18 -12.29
N GLY A 184 -10.93 8.88 -11.99
CA GLY A 184 -11.69 9.49 -13.06
C GLY A 184 -13.14 9.79 -12.82
N GLY A 185 -13.81 10.01 -13.90
CA GLY A 185 -15.06 10.60 -14.23
C GLY A 185 -16.19 10.62 -13.23
N GLY A 186 -16.89 11.74 -13.21
CA GLY A 186 -17.89 12.09 -12.21
C GLY A 186 -19.23 11.36 -12.28
N ASP A 187 -19.37 10.35 -13.12
CA ASP A 187 -20.64 9.63 -13.35
C ASP A 187 -20.60 8.18 -12.84
N GLY A 188 -20.08 7.98 -11.63
CA GLY A 188 -20.03 6.68 -11.02
C GLY A 188 -18.89 5.79 -11.52
N TYR A 189 -17.77 6.40 -11.90
CA TYR A 189 -16.54 5.67 -12.29
C TYR A 189 -16.64 4.90 -13.61
N THR A 190 -17.59 5.25 -14.45
CA THR A 190 -17.75 4.63 -15.77
C THR A 190 -16.76 5.16 -16.80
N THR A 191 -16.26 6.37 -16.59
CA THR A 191 -15.21 7.01 -17.40
C THR A 191 -14.03 7.37 -16.53
N HIS A 192 -13.04 6.53 -16.45
CA HIS A 192 -11.87 6.75 -15.60
C HIS A 192 -10.59 6.49 -16.37
N VAL A 193 -9.55 7.18 -15.94
CA VAL A 193 -8.19 6.96 -16.43
C VAL A 193 -7.54 5.89 -15.57
N ARG A 194 -7.09 4.84 -16.19
CA ARG A 194 -6.29 3.83 -15.52
C ARG A 194 -4.84 4.27 -15.46
N THR A 195 -4.29 4.28 -14.27
CA THR A 195 -2.91 4.74 -14.05
C THR A 195 -1.91 3.59 -14.06
N SER A 196 -2.36 2.34 -13.91
CA SER A 196 -1.50 1.17 -13.83
C SER A 196 -1.39 0.42 -15.16
N PHE A 197 -2.34 -0.40 -15.54
CA PHE A 197 -2.19 -1.33 -16.65
C PHE A 197 -2.23 -0.64 -18.04
N ALA A 198 -1.16 -0.84 -18.79
CA ALA A 198 -0.99 -0.23 -20.09
C ALA A 198 -1.91 -0.78 -21.17
N TYR A 199 -2.23 -2.06 -21.12
CA TYR A 199 -2.86 -2.76 -22.25
C TYR A 199 -4.39 -2.87 -22.16
N VAL A 200 -4.97 -2.81 -20.97
CA VAL A 200 -6.39 -3.09 -20.76
C VAL A 200 -7.28 -1.91 -21.15
N ASP A 201 -6.82 -0.69 -20.96
CA ASP A 201 -7.60 0.53 -21.16
C ASP A 201 -7.05 1.41 -22.28
N ALA A 202 -6.36 0.82 -23.26
CA ALA A 202 -5.73 1.55 -24.36
C ALA A 202 -6.70 2.45 -25.11
N GLU A 203 -7.91 1.98 -25.39
CA GLU A 203 -8.95 2.74 -26.08
C GLU A 203 -9.55 3.85 -25.22
N LYS A 204 -9.44 3.73 -23.90
CA LYS A 204 -10.02 4.68 -22.93
C LYS A 204 -9.01 5.59 -22.27
N GLY A 205 -7.78 5.57 -22.75
CA GLY A 205 -6.76 6.46 -22.21
C GLY A 205 -5.86 5.86 -21.16
N GLY A 206 -5.57 4.57 -21.23
CA GLY A 206 -4.48 3.98 -20.45
C GLY A 206 -3.20 4.77 -20.66
N ILE A 207 -2.67 5.40 -19.62
CA ILE A 207 -1.58 6.39 -19.73
C ILE A 207 -0.35 5.79 -20.40
N LEU A 208 -0.01 4.56 -20.06
CA LEU A 208 1.21 3.93 -20.55
C LEU A 208 1.14 3.58 -22.04
N ASN A 209 -0.05 3.30 -22.56
CA ASN A 209 -0.22 2.98 -23.98
C ASN A 209 -0.46 4.20 -24.88
N ASN A 210 -1.04 5.25 -24.32
CA ASN A 210 -1.49 6.40 -25.11
C ASN A 210 -0.55 7.60 -25.04
N THR A 211 0.40 7.58 -24.10
CA THR A 211 1.35 8.66 -23.93
C THR A 211 2.74 8.12 -23.62
N ARG A 212 3.75 8.88 -24.00
CA ARG A 212 5.11 8.63 -23.51
C ARG A 212 5.14 8.70 -21.99
N PRO A 213 6.04 7.98 -21.32
CA PRO A 213 6.29 8.15 -19.89
C PRO A 213 6.52 9.63 -19.56
N ALA A 214 5.81 10.12 -18.55
CA ALA A 214 5.87 11.51 -18.13
C ALA A 214 5.71 11.61 -16.62
N THR A 215 6.27 12.66 -16.03
CA THR A 215 6.18 12.96 -14.59
C THR A 215 5.27 14.17 -14.31
N ASP A 216 4.70 14.73 -15.34
CA ASP A 216 3.91 15.98 -15.35
C ASP A 216 2.41 15.73 -15.58
N LYS A 217 1.93 14.53 -15.36
CA LYS A 217 0.50 14.22 -15.46
C LYS A 217 -0.28 14.87 -14.32
N ASP A 218 -1.28 15.67 -14.68
CA ASP A 218 -2.22 16.26 -13.76
C ASP A 218 -3.49 15.41 -13.66
N TYR A 219 -3.72 14.85 -12.47
CA TYR A 219 -4.92 14.04 -12.15
C TYR A 219 -5.97 14.84 -11.37
N SER A 220 -5.75 16.14 -11.11
CA SER A 220 -6.63 16.95 -10.26
C SER A 220 -8.08 16.92 -10.72
N GLY A 221 -8.31 17.02 -12.03
CA GLY A 221 -9.65 16.92 -12.60
C GLY A 221 -10.29 15.53 -12.40
N ALA A 222 -9.51 14.48 -12.53
CA ALA A 222 -9.99 13.10 -12.40
C ALA A 222 -10.38 12.72 -10.97
N ILE A 223 -9.75 13.32 -9.97
CA ILE A 223 -10.00 13.05 -8.54
C ILE A 223 -10.83 14.15 -7.85
N ALA A 224 -11.24 15.19 -8.57
CA ALA A 224 -11.90 16.36 -7.99
C ALA A 224 -13.19 16.05 -7.21
N HIS A 225 -13.87 14.95 -7.56
CA HIS A 225 -15.08 14.49 -6.89
C HIS A 225 -14.81 13.62 -5.64
N CYS A 226 -13.57 13.22 -5.40
CA CYS A 226 -13.22 12.39 -4.24
C CYS A 226 -13.04 13.28 -3.00
N PRO A 227 -13.82 13.08 -1.92
CA PRO A 227 -13.79 13.95 -0.75
C PRO A 227 -12.65 13.65 0.22
N ARG A 228 -11.74 12.75 -0.12
CA ARG A 228 -10.61 12.27 0.72
C ARG A 228 -9.34 12.09 -0.10
N PRO A 229 -8.18 11.89 0.54
CA PRO A 229 -6.94 11.64 -0.18
C PRO A 229 -7.06 10.41 -1.09
N VAL A 230 -6.54 10.54 -2.31
CA VAL A 230 -6.46 9.45 -3.28
C VAL A 230 -5.02 9.00 -3.41
N VAL A 231 -4.80 7.70 -3.26
CA VAL A 231 -3.51 7.05 -3.48
C VAL A 231 -3.62 6.15 -4.70
N GLY A 232 -2.80 6.41 -5.70
CA GLY A 232 -2.67 5.51 -6.84
C GLY A 232 -1.86 4.27 -6.46
N HIS A 233 -2.31 3.09 -6.86
CA HIS A 233 -1.52 1.88 -6.70
C HIS A 233 -1.18 1.25 -8.04
N GLU A 234 -0.06 0.51 -8.05
CA GLU A 234 0.46 -0.18 -9.25
C GLU A 234 0.63 0.75 -10.45
N ASN A 235 1.00 2.00 -10.17
CA ASN A 235 1.32 2.95 -11.21
C ASN A 235 2.66 2.62 -11.88
N CYS A 236 2.85 3.09 -13.12
CA CYS A 236 4.13 2.96 -13.81
C CYS A 236 4.58 1.50 -14.07
N GLN A 237 3.64 0.63 -14.36
CA GLN A 237 3.94 -0.74 -14.81
C GLN A 237 4.50 -0.75 -16.23
N PHE A 238 5.65 -0.12 -16.42
CA PHE A 238 6.33 -0.09 -17.70
C PHE A 238 6.91 -1.46 -18.02
N GLN A 239 6.68 -1.94 -19.22
CA GLN A 239 7.33 -3.14 -19.73
C GLN A 239 8.74 -2.76 -20.21
N ILE A 240 9.73 -3.35 -19.55
CA ILE A 240 11.15 -3.18 -19.91
C ILE A 240 11.79 -4.56 -20.13
N TYR A 241 12.79 -4.59 -20.97
CA TYR A 241 13.59 -5.80 -21.12
C TYR A 241 14.40 -6.06 -19.86
N PRO A 242 14.44 -7.32 -19.37
CA PRO A 242 15.31 -7.67 -18.26
C PRO A 242 16.78 -7.47 -18.64
N ASP A 243 17.57 -7.09 -17.66
CA ASP A 243 19.03 -7.08 -17.82
C ASP A 243 19.58 -8.51 -17.63
N TYR A 244 19.82 -9.18 -18.72
CA TYR A 244 20.30 -10.57 -18.71
C TYR A 244 21.69 -10.72 -18.08
N SER A 245 22.48 -9.66 -17.92
CA SER A 245 23.75 -9.73 -17.19
C SER A 245 23.56 -10.10 -15.72
N GLN A 246 22.35 -9.93 -15.19
CA GLN A 246 22.02 -10.29 -13.81
C GLN A 246 21.92 -11.81 -13.58
N ILE A 247 21.83 -12.61 -14.65
CA ILE A 247 21.70 -14.09 -14.56
C ILE A 247 22.85 -14.69 -13.74
N GLU A 248 24.06 -14.19 -13.91
CA GLU A 248 25.26 -14.67 -13.20
C GLU A 248 25.17 -14.57 -11.67
N LYS A 249 24.26 -13.74 -11.15
CA LYS A 249 24.02 -13.62 -9.70
C LYS A 249 23.22 -14.79 -9.11
N TYR A 250 22.54 -15.54 -9.97
CA TYR A 250 21.69 -16.66 -9.55
C TYR A 250 22.47 -17.95 -9.63
N THR A 251 22.77 -18.54 -8.49
CA THR A 251 23.57 -19.74 -8.35
C THR A 251 22.87 -20.81 -7.53
N GLY A 252 23.37 -22.04 -7.54
CA GLY A 252 22.81 -23.15 -6.76
C GLY A 252 21.37 -23.45 -7.17
N VAL A 253 20.47 -23.52 -6.19
CA VAL A 253 19.05 -23.83 -6.42
C VAL A 253 18.30 -22.75 -7.18
N LEU A 254 18.87 -21.55 -7.25
CA LEU A 254 18.29 -20.41 -7.96
C LEU A 254 18.83 -20.25 -9.38
N HIS A 255 19.73 -21.15 -9.79
CA HIS A 255 20.32 -21.09 -11.13
C HIS A 255 19.23 -21.21 -12.20
N PRO A 256 19.10 -20.24 -13.13
CA PRO A 256 18.11 -20.30 -14.19
C PRO A 256 18.50 -21.38 -15.21
N TYR A 257 17.54 -22.20 -15.58
CA TYR A 257 17.73 -23.28 -16.56
C TYR A 257 17.31 -22.88 -17.98
N ASN A 258 16.70 -21.71 -18.15
CA ASN A 258 16.23 -21.19 -19.45
C ASN A 258 16.61 -19.73 -19.65
#